data_aced2402248924dcfadd1da4883f1ec2
#
_entry.id   aced2402248924dcfadd1da4883f1ec2
#
_cell.length_a   1.000
_cell.length_b   1.000
_cell.length_c   1.000
_cell.angle_alpha   90.00
_cell.angle_beta   90.00
_cell.angle_gamma   90.00
#
_symmetry.space_group_name_H-M   'P 1'
#
loop_
_entity.id
_entity.type
_entity.pdbx_description
1 polymer ?
#
loop_
_entity_poly.entity_id
_entity_poly.type
_entity_poly.pdbx_seq_one_letter_code
_entity_poly.pdbx_strand_id
1 'polypeptide(L)'
;MQAACVYSWHNKQRLDRRKIDMTSLCLLHGWATNSQIFNPLRPHLPADWTIHAPDLAGHGRSTAPLSLDIATLAHDIASSLQPNTHLFGWSLGGVVAQYIAAHYPHKVTSLTLCATFAKFAASEDYPIGIQHNLLHRMLHLFEDDYPKHLQQFLELQLLHTPERNELIAELLPDMLRDGTPQGMASALQAIEAADMRPLLSQIACPTLLIFGDKDALTPPRMGEFLAQHLPHAQLVCIKQAAHAPFISHAAEVAQWLQRHIVAVERLI
;
A
#
# COMPACT_ATOMS: atom_id res chain seq x y z
N MET A 1 9.98 -25.77 12.12
CA MET A 1 8.75 -25.66 12.98
C MET A 1 8.66 -24.21 13.40
N GLN A 2 7.90 -23.40 12.68
CA GLN A 2 7.65 -21.99 13.02
C GLN A 2 6.31 -21.97 13.75
N ALA A 3 6.35 -21.59 15.02
CA ALA A 3 5.17 -21.42 15.86
C ALA A 3 4.40 -20.17 15.42
N ALA A 4 3.18 -20.36 14.94
CA ALA A 4 2.24 -19.27 14.74
C ALA A 4 1.84 -18.73 16.11
N CYS A 5 2.19 -17.48 16.41
CA CYS A 5 1.75 -16.79 17.61
C CYS A 5 0.29 -16.37 17.43
N VAL A 6 -0.63 -17.17 17.95
CA VAL A 6 -2.07 -16.86 18.01
C VAL A 6 -2.32 -16.10 19.30
N TYR A 7 -2.56 -14.79 19.18
CA TYR A 7 -3.01 -13.99 20.33
C TYR A 7 -4.51 -14.24 20.57
N SER A 8 -4.82 -14.84 21.73
CA SER A 8 -6.17 -15.03 22.24
C SER A 8 -6.62 -13.77 22.99
N TRP A 9 -7.59 -13.06 22.46
CA TRP A 9 -8.30 -12.00 23.17
C TRP A 9 -9.67 -12.51 23.62
N HIS A 10 -9.85 -12.68 24.92
CA HIS A 10 -11.16 -12.94 25.51
C HIS A 10 -11.63 -11.67 26.24
N ASN A 11 -12.59 -10.98 25.68
CA ASN A 11 -13.47 -10.15 26.46
C ASN A 11 -14.89 -10.18 25.85
N LYS A 12 -15.84 -10.75 26.60
CA LYS A 12 -17.24 -10.86 26.21
C LYS A 12 -17.98 -9.59 26.64
N GLN A 13 -18.29 -8.70 25.70
CA GLN A 13 -19.43 -7.81 25.83
C GLN A 13 -20.36 -8.03 24.65
N ARG A 14 -21.61 -8.44 24.94
CA ARG A 14 -22.70 -8.55 23.96
C ARG A 14 -23.08 -7.14 23.53
N LEU A 15 -22.71 -6.74 22.32
CA LEU A 15 -23.24 -5.56 21.66
C LEU A 15 -24.40 -5.94 20.74
N ASP A 16 -25.48 -5.19 20.91
CA ASP A 16 -26.72 -5.20 20.17
C ASP A 16 -26.47 -5.13 18.65
N ARG A 17 -27.06 -6.03 17.87
CA ARG A 17 -26.98 -6.06 16.40
C ARG A 17 -27.75 -4.87 15.84
N ARG A 18 -27.12 -3.70 15.81
CA ARG A 18 -27.63 -2.52 15.11
C ARG A 18 -26.74 -2.23 13.91
N LYS A 19 -27.36 -2.21 12.71
CA LYS A 19 -26.85 -1.78 11.43
C LYS A 19 -25.43 -2.28 11.14
N ILE A 20 -25.33 -3.28 10.31
CA ILE A 20 -24.09 -3.60 9.59
C ILE A 20 -23.85 -2.36 8.70
N ASP A 21 -23.03 -1.41 9.18
CA ASP A 21 -22.48 -0.40 8.31
C ASP A 21 -21.65 -1.15 7.26
N MET A 22 -21.90 -0.86 5.98
CA MET A 22 -21.18 -1.53 4.90
C MET A 22 -19.68 -1.32 5.10
N THR A 23 -18.89 -2.39 5.01
CA THR A 23 -17.43 -2.33 5.12
C THR A 23 -16.88 -1.28 4.15
N SER A 24 -16.18 -0.28 4.68
CA SER A 24 -15.55 0.78 3.88
C SER A 24 -14.06 0.48 3.73
N LEU A 25 -13.60 0.34 2.49
CA LEU A 25 -12.20 0.05 2.15
C LEU A 25 -11.64 1.18 1.27
N CYS A 26 -10.54 1.80 1.71
CA CYS A 26 -9.79 2.75 0.91
C CYS A 26 -8.48 2.13 0.41
N LEU A 27 -8.24 2.17 -0.92
CA LEU A 27 -7.06 1.63 -1.60
C LEU A 27 -6.16 2.78 -2.05
N LEU A 28 -4.92 2.83 -1.54
CA LEU A 28 -3.92 3.86 -1.84
C LEU A 28 -2.81 3.26 -2.70
N HIS A 29 -2.67 3.78 -3.93
CA HIS A 29 -1.72 3.28 -4.92
C HIS A 29 -0.27 3.73 -4.66
N GLY A 30 0.67 3.14 -5.42
CA GLY A 30 2.09 3.44 -5.35
C GLY A 30 2.53 4.58 -6.28
N TRP A 31 3.83 4.91 -6.21
CA TRP A 31 4.47 5.88 -7.08
C TRP A 31 4.36 5.48 -8.56
N ALA A 32 4.26 6.46 -9.45
CA ALA A 32 4.15 6.33 -10.90
C ALA A 32 2.92 5.55 -11.42
N THR A 33 1.93 5.30 -10.55
CA THR A 33 0.68 4.62 -10.92
C THR A 33 -0.54 5.48 -10.56
N ASN A 34 -1.74 4.95 -10.73
CA ASN A 34 -2.99 5.58 -10.32
C ASN A 34 -3.97 4.54 -9.76
N SER A 35 -5.18 4.95 -9.43
CA SER A 35 -6.21 4.09 -8.83
C SER A 35 -6.62 2.88 -9.67
N GLN A 36 -6.40 2.91 -10.99
CA GLN A 36 -6.72 1.80 -11.90
C GLN A 36 -5.81 0.58 -11.68
N ILE A 37 -4.67 0.76 -11.02
CA ILE A 37 -3.76 -0.34 -10.66
C ILE A 37 -4.45 -1.44 -9.84
N PHE A 38 -5.54 -1.11 -9.16
CA PHE A 38 -6.33 -2.04 -8.36
C PHE A 38 -7.41 -2.81 -9.14
N ASN A 39 -7.56 -2.56 -10.45
CA ASN A 39 -8.58 -3.24 -11.26
C ASN A 39 -8.49 -4.77 -11.19
N PRO A 40 -7.31 -5.41 -11.20
CA PRO A 40 -7.21 -6.86 -11.05
C PRO A 40 -7.65 -7.39 -9.67
N LEU A 41 -7.52 -6.58 -8.61
CA LEU A 41 -7.93 -6.98 -7.26
C LEU A 41 -9.45 -6.88 -7.05
N ARG A 42 -10.09 -5.83 -7.61
CA ARG A 42 -11.50 -5.50 -7.36
C ARG A 42 -12.49 -6.66 -7.56
N PRO A 43 -12.40 -7.48 -8.63
CA PRO A 43 -13.33 -8.61 -8.85
C PRO A 43 -13.28 -9.70 -7.77
N HIS A 44 -12.21 -9.74 -6.97
CA HIS A 44 -12.01 -10.72 -5.90
C HIS A 44 -12.48 -10.21 -4.52
N LEU A 45 -12.89 -8.94 -4.43
CA LEU A 45 -13.40 -8.35 -3.19
C LEU A 45 -14.92 -8.54 -3.08
N PRO A 46 -15.49 -8.60 -1.85
CA PRO A 46 -16.93 -8.70 -1.66
C PRO A 46 -17.69 -7.56 -2.33
N ALA A 47 -18.78 -7.88 -3.02
CA ALA A 47 -19.57 -6.93 -3.78
C ALA A 47 -20.34 -5.91 -2.91
N ASP A 48 -20.54 -6.23 -1.63
CA ASP A 48 -21.18 -5.38 -0.62
C ASP A 48 -20.22 -4.41 0.08
N TRP A 49 -18.92 -4.46 -0.24
CA TRP A 49 -17.98 -3.49 0.27
C TRP A 49 -18.03 -2.17 -0.51
N THR A 50 -17.96 -1.07 0.21
CA THR A 50 -17.76 0.26 -0.39
C THR A 50 -16.27 0.48 -0.60
N ILE A 51 -15.81 0.45 -1.86
CA ILE A 51 -14.39 0.58 -2.22
C ILE A 51 -14.13 1.97 -2.79
N HIS A 52 -13.31 2.74 -2.10
CA HIS A 52 -12.77 4.02 -2.54
C HIS A 52 -11.30 3.87 -2.92
N ALA A 53 -10.90 4.35 -4.09
CA ALA A 53 -9.52 4.36 -4.54
C ALA A 53 -9.22 5.74 -5.16
N PRO A 54 -8.74 6.70 -4.34
CA PRO A 54 -8.36 8.01 -4.84
C PRO A 54 -7.02 7.96 -5.58
N ASP A 55 -6.85 8.84 -6.56
CA ASP A 55 -5.53 9.14 -7.09
C ASP A 55 -4.78 10.05 -6.12
N LEU A 56 -3.58 9.67 -5.70
CA LEU A 56 -2.72 10.50 -4.85
C LEU A 56 -2.32 11.77 -5.58
N ALA A 57 -2.15 12.88 -4.87
CA ALA A 57 -1.76 14.14 -5.48
C ALA A 57 -0.50 13.97 -6.36
N GLY A 58 -0.54 14.55 -7.55
CA GLY A 58 0.50 14.41 -8.57
C GLY A 58 0.45 13.12 -9.39
N HIS A 59 -0.57 12.27 -9.19
CA HIS A 59 -0.77 11.03 -9.93
C HIS A 59 -2.19 10.97 -10.52
N GLY A 60 -2.33 10.22 -11.60
CA GLY A 60 -3.61 10.01 -12.24
C GLY A 60 -4.31 11.33 -12.58
N ARG A 61 -5.58 11.45 -12.19
CA ARG A 61 -6.40 12.64 -12.41
C ARG A 61 -6.27 13.69 -11.30
N SER A 62 -5.47 13.40 -10.27
CA SER A 62 -5.24 14.36 -9.18
C SER A 62 -4.21 15.41 -9.58
N THR A 63 -4.47 16.67 -9.22
CA THR A 63 -3.54 17.77 -9.49
C THR A 63 -2.28 17.65 -8.63
N ALA A 64 -1.13 18.03 -9.20
CA ALA A 64 0.12 18.08 -8.46
C ALA A 64 0.29 19.46 -7.81
N PRO A 65 0.44 19.55 -6.47
CA PRO A 65 0.95 20.77 -5.85
C PRO A 65 2.43 20.97 -6.17
N LEU A 66 2.95 22.19 -5.95
CA LEU A 66 4.34 22.56 -6.23
C LEU A 66 5.36 21.75 -5.39
N SER A 67 4.95 21.32 -4.20
CA SER A 67 5.74 20.40 -3.38
C SER A 67 4.82 19.36 -2.74
N LEU A 68 5.31 18.14 -2.63
CA LEU A 68 4.62 17.03 -1.97
C LEU A 68 5.48 16.57 -0.79
N ASP A 69 4.82 16.32 0.34
CA ASP A 69 5.34 15.53 1.43
C ASP A 69 4.29 14.50 1.89
N ILE A 70 4.72 13.54 2.68
CA ILE A 70 3.82 12.47 3.14
C ILE A 70 2.71 13.02 4.03
N ALA A 71 2.97 14.04 4.83
CA ALA A 71 1.98 14.65 5.71
C ALA A 71 0.83 15.31 4.90
N THR A 72 1.18 16.06 3.86
CA THR A 72 0.22 16.69 2.95
C THR A 72 -0.62 15.64 2.22
N LEU A 73 0.03 14.62 1.61
CA LEU A 73 -0.68 13.51 0.97
C LEU A 73 -1.66 12.81 1.94
N ALA A 74 -1.20 12.54 3.16
CA ALA A 74 -1.99 11.88 4.18
C ALA A 74 -3.16 12.74 4.66
N HIS A 75 -2.97 14.06 4.82
CA HIS A 75 -4.00 14.99 5.21
C HIS A 75 -5.13 15.05 4.17
N ASP A 76 -4.78 15.17 2.89
CA ASP A 76 -5.74 15.24 1.79
C ASP A 76 -6.62 13.97 1.75
N ILE A 77 -5.99 12.79 1.84
CA ILE A 77 -6.71 11.52 1.90
C ILE A 77 -7.57 11.44 3.17
N ALA A 78 -6.99 11.73 4.34
CA ALA A 78 -7.70 11.63 5.62
C ALA A 78 -8.91 12.56 5.68
N SER A 79 -8.88 13.73 5.03
CA SER A 79 -10.00 14.66 4.99
C SER A 79 -11.24 14.05 4.33
N SER A 80 -11.07 13.19 3.32
CA SER A 80 -12.13 12.52 2.57
C SER A 80 -12.55 11.16 3.16
N LEU A 81 -11.75 10.57 4.06
CA LEU A 81 -12.08 9.29 4.68
C LEU A 81 -13.27 9.39 5.61
N GLN A 82 -14.19 8.44 5.48
CA GLN A 82 -15.22 8.21 6.47
C GLN A 82 -14.63 7.64 7.76
N PRO A 83 -15.24 7.85 8.93
CA PRO A 83 -14.88 7.11 10.14
C PRO A 83 -14.99 5.59 9.91
N ASN A 84 -14.21 4.82 10.64
CA ASN A 84 -14.21 3.35 10.57
C ASN A 84 -13.84 2.78 9.18
N THR A 85 -12.94 3.43 8.46
CA THR A 85 -12.44 2.94 7.17
C THR A 85 -11.30 1.94 7.39
N HIS A 86 -11.29 0.84 6.61
CA HIS A 86 -10.14 -0.03 6.45
C HIS A 86 -9.23 0.55 5.38
N LEU A 87 -7.93 0.68 5.67
CA LEU A 87 -6.95 1.18 4.70
C LEU A 87 -6.13 0.04 4.10
N PHE A 88 -5.98 0.07 2.79
CA PHE A 88 -4.99 -0.72 2.06
C PHE A 88 -4.02 0.25 1.38
N GLY A 89 -2.74 0.20 1.73
CA GLY A 89 -1.72 1.02 1.11
C GLY A 89 -0.63 0.18 0.46
N TRP A 90 -0.36 0.43 -0.83
CA TRP A 90 0.71 -0.21 -1.58
C TRP A 90 1.87 0.75 -1.80
N SER A 91 3.11 0.32 -1.49
CA SER A 91 4.33 1.07 -1.73
C SER A 91 4.25 2.49 -1.13
N LEU A 92 4.32 3.58 -1.91
CA LEU A 92 4.08 4.97 -1.46
C LEU A 92 2.73 5.09 -0.72
N GLY A 93 1.65 4.50 -1.28
CA GLY A 93 0.35 4.50 -0.62
C GLY A 93 0.38 3.85 0.77
N GLY A 94 1.27 2.88 0.98
CA GLY A 94 1.50 2.28 2.30
C GLY A 94 2.19 3.23 3.28
N VAL A 95 3.09 4.08 2.82
CA VAL A 95 3.71 5.13 3.65
C VAL A 95 2.68 6.18 4.05
N VAL A 96 1.84 6.62 3.09
CA VAL A 96 0.71 7.53 3.36
C VAL A 96 -0.26 6.90 4.36
N ALA A 97 -0.61 5.62 4.20
CA ALA A 97 -1.50 4.90 5.10
C ALA A 97 -0.94 4.77 6.53
N GLN A 98 0.36 4.54 6.69
CA GLN A 98 1.04 4.56 7.99
C GLN A 98 0.90 5.92 8.67
N TYR A 99 1.14 7.01 7.94
CA TYR A 99 0.98 8.35 8.48
C TYR A 99 -0.47 8.63 8.91
N ILE A 100 -1.45 8.25 8.08
CA ILE A 100 -2.88 8.39 8.42
C ILE A 100 -3.22 7.60 9.68
N ALA A 101 -2.80 6.34 9.78
CA ALA A 101 -3.10 5.49 10.93
C ALA A 101 -2.49 6.03 12.24
N ALA A 102 -1.31 6.67 12.17
CA ALA A 102 -0.68 7.28 13.35
C ALA A 102 -1.35 8.59 13.78
N HIS A 103 -1.72 9.48 12.84
CA HIS A 103 -2.19 10.83 13.17
C HIS A 103 -3.72 10.97 13.17
N TYR A 104 -4.44 10.06 12.49
CA TYR A 104 -5.90 10.05 12.40
C TYR A 104 -6.50 8.69 12.83
N PRO A 105 -6.11 8.15 14.02
CA PRO A 105 -6.49 6.79 14.43
C PRO A 105 -8.00 6.58 14.50
N HIS A 106 -8.78 7.63 14.77
CA HIS A 106 -10.25 7.57 14.82
C HIS A 106 -10.91 7.32 13.44
N LYS A 107 -10.16 7.44 12.35
CA LYS A 107 -10.64 7.18 10.99
C LYS A 107 -10.31 5.76 10.49
N VAL A 108 -9.34 5.09 11.14
CA VAL A 108 -8.76 3.83 10.63
C VAL A 108 -9.13 2.67 11.54
N THR A 109 -9.94 1.75 11.03
CA THR A 109 -10.33 0.53 11.75
C THR A 109 -9.26 -0.54 11.67
N SER A 110 -8.68 -0.75 10.48
CA SER A 110 -7.53 -1.62 10.28
C SER A 110 -6.65 -1.13 9.15
N LEU A 111 -5.42 -1.60 9.12
CA LEU A 111 -4.42 -1.24 8.15
C LEU A 111 -3.92 -2.49 7.43
N THR A 112 -3.87 -2.44 6.09
CA THR A 112 -3.15 -3.41 5.28
C THR A 112 -2.04 -2.69 4.53
N LEU A 113 -0.81 -3.12 4.76
CA LEU A 113 0.39 -2.58 4.14
C LEU A 113 0.95 -3.60 3.16
N CYS A 114 0.89 -3.28 1.87
CA CYS A 114 1.33 -4.16 0.80
C CYS A 114 2.64 -3.63 0.20
N ALA A 115 3.70 -4.43 0.23
CA ALA A 115 4.97 -4.12 -0.42
C ALA A 115 5.41 -2.65 -0.18
N THR A 116 5.55 -2.25 1.07
CA THR A 116 5.88 -0.89 1.52
C THR A 116 7.05 -0.88 2.50
N PHE A 117 7.31 0.25 3.13
CA PHE A 117 8.49 0.45 3.97
C PHE A 117 8.21 1.48 5.08
N ALA A 118 9.02 1.45 6.14
CA ALA A 118 9.07 2.53 7.12
C ALA A 118 9.97 3.68 6.66
N LYS A 119 11.08 3.35 5.99
CA LYS A 119 12.02 4.27 5.33
C LYS A 119 12.52 3.58 4.06
N PHE A 120 12.60 4.33 2.95
CA PHE A 120 13.01 3.72 1.69
C PHE A 120 14.53 3.61 1.56
N ALA A 121 15.22 4.74 1.72
CA ALA A 121 16.66 4.81 1.52
C ALA A 121 17.45 4.18 2.65
N ALA A 122 18.46 3.40 2.31
CA ALA A 122 19.43 2.89 3.27
C ALA A 122 20.23 4.03 3.92
N SER A 123 20.51 3.86 5.20
CA SER A 123 21.38 4.74 6.01
C SER A 123 22.13 3.90 7.03
N GLU A 124 23.08 4.50 7.72
CA GLU A 124 23.86 3.80 8.76
C GLU A 124 22.97 3.17 9.83
N ASP A 125 21.93 3.89 10.25
CA ASP A 125 20.94 3.44 11.23
C ASP A 125 19.77 2.62 10.64
N TYR A 126 19.75 2.43 9.30
CA TYR A 126 18.74 1.65 8.57
C TYR A 126 19.35 0.94 7.35
N PRO A 127 20.22 -0.05 7.55
CA PRO A 127 20.94 -0.72 6.44
C PRO A 127 20.07 -1.62 5.57
N ILE A 128 18.84 -1.92 6.01
CA ILE A 128 17.88 -2.74 5.26
C ILE A 128 17.22 -1.99 4.10
N GLY A 129 17.38 -0.67 4.03
CA GLY A 129 16.84 0.16 2.95
C GLY A 129 17.43 -0.14 1.58
N ILE A 130 17.00 0.60 0.58
CA ILE A 130 17.48 0.52 -0.82
C ILE A 130 18.55 1.59 -1.05
N GLN A 131 19.50 1.30 -1.93
CA GLN A 131 20.54 2.26 -2.28
C GLN A 131 19.93 3.50 -2.96
N HIS A 132 20.36 4.67 -2.52
CA HIS A 132 19.79 5.99 -2.85
C HIS A 132 19.67 6.30 -4.36
N ASN A 133 20.54 5.75 -5.19
CA ASN A 133 20.60 6.09 -6.61
C ASN A 133 19.59 5.39 -7.51
N LEU A 134 18.85 4.40 -6.99
CA LEU A 134 17.92 3.59 -7.81
C LEU A 134 16.74 4.44 -8.30
N LEU A 135 16.07 5.15 -7.40
CA LEU A 135 14.88 5.95 -7.73
C LEU A 135 15.22 7.13 -8.63
N HIS A 136 16.36 7.80 -8.42
CA HIS A 136 16.81 8.90 -9.29
C HIS A 136 17.03 8.44 -10.72
N ARG A 137 17.63 7.25 -10.93
CA ARG A 137 17.79 6.69 -12.28
C ARG A 137 16.43 6.44 -12.93
N MET A 138 15.46 5.94 -12.17
CA MET A 138 14.11 5.71 -12.69
C MET A 138 13.44 7.03 -13.09
N LEU A 139 13.58 8.08 -12.28
CA LEU A 139 13.01 9.39 -12.60
C LEU A 139 13.54 9.94 -13.93
N HIS A 140 14.85 9.93 -14.16
CA HIS A 140 15.44 10.39 -15.42
C HIS A 140 14.94 9.60 -16.64
N LEU A 141 14.71 8.29 -16.48
CA LEU A 141 14.13 7.48 -17.55
C LEU A 141 12.70 7.91 -17.88
N PHE A 142 11.88 8.20 -16.87
CA PHE A 142 10.52 8.71 -17.08
C PHE A 142 10.49 10.09 -17.75
N GLU A 143 11.49 10.96 -17.49
CA GLU A 143 11.61 12.26 -18.12
C GLU A 143 12.01 12.15 -19.62
N ASP A 144 12.76 11.10 -19.98
CA ASP A 144 13.21 10.84 -21.35
C ASP A 144 12.09 10.25 -22.23
N ASP A 145 11.47 9.14 -21.79
CA ASP A 145 10.40 8.45 -22.53
C ASP A 145 9.40 7.83 -21.55
N TYR A 146 8.43 8.63 -21.12
CA TYR A 146 7.45 8.22 -20.12
C TYR A 146 6.68 6.94 -20.48
N PRO A 147 6.08 6.78 -21.70
CA PRO A 147 5.35 5.58 -22.05
C PRO A 147 6.18 4.30 -21.98
N LYS A 148 7.38 4.34 -22.55
CA LYS A 148 8.30 3.20 -22.58
C LYS A 148 8.73 2.81 -21.17
N HIS A 149 9.14 3.79 -20.37
CA HIS A 149 9.69 3.51 -19.04
C HIS A 149 8.59 3.21 -18.01
N LEU A 150 7.36 3.70 -18.21
CA LEU A 150 6.20 3.23 -17.45
C LEU A 150 5.90 1.75 -17.71
N GLN A 151 5.94 1.33 -18.97
CA GLN A 151 5.81 -0.09 -19.30
C GLN A 151 6.89 -0.93 -18.61
N GLN A 152 8.15 -0.54 -18.72
CA GLN A 152 9.27 -1.24 -18.06
C GLN A 152 9.12 -1.26 -16.53
N PHE A 153 8.61 -0.18 -15.96
CA PHE A 153 8.30 -0.11 -14.53
C PHE A 153 7.21 -1.09 -14.13
N LEU A 154 6.12 -1.20 -14.89
CA LEU A 154 5.08 -2.21 -14.67
C LEU A 154 5.61 -3.64 -14.85
N GLU A 155 6.49 -3.87 -15.82
CA GLU A 155 7.17 -5.15 -16.01
C GLU A 155 7.97 -5.57 -14.77
N LEU A 156 8.63 -4.63 -14.12
CA LEU A 156 9.37 -4.86 -12.88
C LEU A 156 8.44 -5.19 -11.70
N GLN A 157 7.26 -4.53 -11.61
CA GLN A 157 6.26 -4.80 -10.57
C GLN A 157 5.74 -6.24 -10.62
N LEU A 158 5.70 -6.82 -11.82
CA LEU A 158 5.10 -8.12 -12.14
C LEU A 158 6.14 -9.19 -12.51
N LEU A 159 7.40 -9.03 -12.09
CA LEU A 159 8.42 -10.06 -12.30
C LEU A 159 7.93 -11.40 -11.76
N HIS A 160 8.22 -12.47 -12.51
CA HIS A 160 7.82 -13.84 -12.18
C HIS A 160 6.32 -14.15 -12.28
N THR A 161 5.50 -13.21 -12.80
CA THR A 161 4.08 -13.43 -13.05
C THR A 161 3.89 -14.05 -14.44
N PRO A 162 3.25 -15.23 -14.58
CA PRO A 162 3.05 -15.89 -15.87
C PRO A 162 2.28 -15.01 -16.87
N GLU A 163 1.19 -14.40 -16.44
CA GLU A 163 0.29 -13.55 -17.26
C GLU A 163 0.75 -12.07 -17.28
N ARG A 164 2.03 -11.79 -17.08
CA ARG A 164 2.56 -10.43 -16.96
C ARG A 164 2.23 -9.55 -18.15
N ASN A 165 2.37 -10.06 -19.38
CA ASN A 165 2.19 -9.26 -20.59
C ASN A 165 0.72 -8.89 -20.79
N GLU A 166 -0.19 -9.81 -20.50
CA GLU A 166 -1.63 -9.60 -20.56
C GLU A 166 -2.08 -8.56 -19.53
N LEU A 167 -1.61 -8.67 -18.30
CA LEU A 167 -1.88 -7.71 -17.21
C LEU A 167 -1.35 -6.31 -17.54
N ILE A 168 -0.16 -6.21 -18.12
CA ILE A 168 0.41 -4.92 -18.54
C ILE A 168 -0.40 -4.34 -19.71
N ALA A 169 -0.78 -5.15 -20.69
CA ALA A 169 -1.59 -4.70 -21.81
C ALA A 169 -2.96 -4.15 -21.38
N GLU A 170 -3.53 -4.70 -20.30
CA GLU A 170 -4.77 -4.21 -19.70
C GLU A 170 -4.57 -2.90 -18.92
N LEU A 171 -3.50 -2.80 -18.12
CA LEU A 171 -3.29 -1.67 -17.19
C LEU A 171 -2.65 -0.45 -17.86
N LEU A 172 -1.70 -0.67 -18.77
CA LEU A 172 -0.87 0.40 -19.33
C LEU A 172 -1.67 1.52 -20.01
N PRO A 173 -2.73 1.25 -20.82
CA PRO A 173 -3.53 2.32 -21.43
C PRO A 173 -4.16 3.27 -20.41
N ASP A 174 -4.68 2.75 -19.30
CA ASP A 174 -5.28 3.55 -18.24
C ASP A 174 -4.22 4.36 -17.46
N MET A 175 -3.04 3.76 -17.23
CA MET A 175 -1.93 4.46 -16.60
C MET A 175 -1.41 5.61 -17.47
N LEU A 176 -1.29 5.41 -18.79
CA LEU A 176 -0.82 6.43 -19.74
C LEU A 176 -1.83 7.56 -19.94
N ARG A 177 -3.13 7.22 -20.01
CA ARG A 177 -4.19 8.23 -20.23
C ARG A 177 -4.22 9.27 -19.11
N ASP A 178 -4.10 8.82 -17.87
CA ASP A 178 -4.25 9.67 -16.69
C ASP A 178 -2.89 9.94 -16.00
N GLY A 179 -1.77 9.50 -16.59
CA GLY A 179 -0.43 9.68 -16.03
C GLY A 179 0.19 11.03 -16.37
N THR A 180 0.84 11.66 -15.40
CA THR A 180 1.62 12.88 -15.61
C THR A 180 3.03 12.75 -15.05
N PRO A 181 4.09 13.04 -15.84
CA PRO A 181 5.47 13.03 -15.34
C PRO A 181 5.74 14.05 -14.24
N GLN A 182 4.99 15.18 -14.24
CA GLN A 182 5.25 16.34 -13.37
C GLN A 182 5.10 16.03 -11.87
N GLY A 183 4.13 15.18 -11.47
CA GLY A 183 3.95 14.79 -10.08
C GLY A 183 4.98 13.80 -9.56
N MET A 184 5.66 13.08 -10.46
CA MET A 184 6.54 11.97 -10.10
C MET A 184 7.81 12.41 -9.38
N ALA A 185 8.42 13.53 -9.80
CA ALA A 185 9.62 14.08 -9.16
C ALA A 185 9.34 14.51 -7.72
N SER A 186 8.24 15.23 -7.49
CA SER A 186 7.84 15.67 -6.15
C SER A 186 7.46 14.50 -5.25
N ALA A 187 6.76 13.51 -5.79
CA ALA A 187 6.42 12.30 -5.04
C ALA A 187 7.64 11.44 -4.72
N LEU A 188 8.65 11.42 -5.61
CA LEU A 188 9.92 10.75 -5.34
C LEU A 188 10.68 11.42 -4.19
N GLN A 189 10.74 12.75 -4.18
CA GLN A 189 11.33 13.51 -3.07
C GLN A 189 10.62 13.22 -1.75
N ALA A 190 9.28 13.09 -1.77
CA ALA A 190 8.51 12.71 -0.60
C ALA A 190 8.85 11.29 -0.10
N ILE A 191 9.06 10.33 -1.02
CA ILE A 191 9.49 8.97 -0.70
C ILE A 191 10.87 8.98 -0.03
N GLU A 192 11.82 9.73 -0.58
CA GLU A 192 13.19 9.80 -0.07
C GLU A 192 13.29 10.47 1.30
N ALA A 193 12.47 11.49 1.53
CA ALA A 193 12.40 12.19 2.80
C ALA A 193 11.61 11.42 3.87
N ALA A 194 10.80 10.42 3.45
CA ALA A 194 9.91 9.69 4.36
C ALA A 194 10.69 8.83 5.36
N ASP A 195 10.40 9.03 6.65
CA ASP A 195 10.83 8.16 7.74
C ASP A 195 9.68 7.94 8.72
N MET A 196 9.00 6.80 8.59
CA MET A 196 7.87 6.43 9.42
C MET A 196 8.28 5.71 10.72
N ARG A 197 9.56 5.40 10.89
CA ARG A 197 10.06 4.66 12.06
C ARG A 197 9.60 5.26 13.40
N PRO A 198 9.64 6.58 13.60
CA PRO A 198 9.17 7.20 14.85
C PRO A 198 7.66 7.07 15.08
N LEU A 199 6.88 6.78 14.04
CA LEU A 199 5.42 6.71 14.10
C LEU A 199 4.90 5.28 14.29
N LEU A 200 5.70 4.24 14.02
CA LEU A 200 5.23 2.85 14.00
C LEU A 200 4.58 2.42 15.31
N SER A 201 5.15 2.80 16.45
CA SER A 201 4.61 2.48 17.78
C SER A 201 3.28 3.19 18.10
N GLN A 202 2.92 4.23 17.34
CA GLN A 202 1.67 4.97 17.49
C GLN A 202 0.52 4.38 16.67
N ILE A 203 0.82 3.46 15.75
CA ILE A 203 -0.19 2.77 14.93
C ILE A 203 -0.83 1.67 15.76
N ALA A 204 -1.95 1.99 16.40
CA ALA A 204 -2.64 1.09 17.34
C ALA A 204 -3.63 0.13 16.68
N CYS A 205 -4.05 0.39 15.44
CA CYS A 205 -5.00 -0.48 14.75
C CYS A 205 -4.35 -1.81 14.32
N PRO A 206 -5.14 -2.92 14.25
CA PRO A 206 -4.65 -4.18 13.70
C PRO A 206 -4.10 -3.99 12.28
N THR A 207 -2.92 -4.53 12.03
CA THR A 207 -2.18 -4.33 10.76
C THR A 207 -1.84 -5.65 10.10
N LEU A 208 -2.21 -5.81 8.83
CA LEU A 208 -1.79 -6.89 7.95
C LEU A 208 -0.66 -6.40 7.03
N LEU A 209 0.45 -7.12 7.01
CA LEU A 209 1.59 -6.87 6.13
C LEU A 209 1.60 -7.94 5.03
N ILE A 210 1.59 -7.54 3.76
CA ILE A 210 1.62 -8.44 2.60
C ILE A 210 2.84 -8.10 1.75
N PHE A 211 3.76 -9.06 1.58
CA PHE A 211 4.98 -8.88 0.80
C PHE A 211 5.16 -10.03 -0.20
N GLY A 212 5.74 -9.73 -1.36
CA GLY A 212 6.17 -10.76 -2.31
C GLY A 212 7.57 -11.28 -1.96
N ASP A 213 7.81 -12.59 -2.05
CA ASP A 213 9.13 -13.18 -1.75
C ASP A 213 10.17 -12.89 -2.83
N LYS A 214 9.76 -12.36 -3.99
CA LYS A 214 10.61 -11.93 -5.12
C LYS A 214 10.65 -10.41 -5.29
N ASP A 215 10.13 -9.65 -4.33
CA ASP A 215 10.15 -8.20 -4.40
C ASP A 215 11.57 -7.66 -4.21
N ALA A 216 12.09 -7.00 -5.26
CA ALA A 216 13.41 -6.37 -5.24
C ALA A 216 13.35 -4.88 -4.88
N LEU A 217 12.15 -4.24 -4.95
CA LEU A 217 11.95 -2.83 -4.63
C LEU A 217 11.70 -2.60 -3.14
N THR A 218 10.81 -3.42 -2.56
CA THR A 218 10.57 -3.44 -1.12
C THR A 218 10.67 -4.88 -0.60
N PRO A 219 11.89 -5.39 -0.46
CA PRO A 219 12.11 -6.78 -0.15
C PRO A 219 11.54 -7.19 1.22
N PRO A 220 11.26 -8.49 1.43
CA PRO A 220 10.62 -9.02 2.65
C PRO A 220 11.22 -8.52 3.97
N ARG A 221 12.53 -8.25 4.00
CA ARG A 221 13.21 -7.70 5.20
C ARG A 221 12.63 -6.35 5.66
N MET A 222 12.04 -5.55 4.74
CA MET A 222 11.32 -4.32 5.11
C MET A 222 9.99 -4.65 5.80
N GLY A 223 9.29 -5.69 5.35
CA GLY A 223 8.10 -6.20 6.02
C GLY A 223 8.39 -6.79 7.40
N GLU A 224 9.51 -7.51 7.54
CA GLU A 224 9.99 -8.04 8.81
C GLU A 224 10.30 -6.90 9.81
N PHE A 225 10.92 -5.82 9.33
CA PHE A 225 11.14 -4.63 10.15
C PHE A 225 9.83 -4.01 10.62
N LEU A 226 8.86 -3.81 9.73
CA LEU A 226 7.52 -3.30 10.08
C LEU A 226 6.84 -4.22 11.12
N ALA A 227 6.89 -5.55 10.91
CA ALA A 227 6.29 -6.52 11.83
C ALA A 227 6.90 -6.49 13.24
N GLN A 228 8.18 -6.15 13.35
CA GLN A 228 8.89 -6.04 14.64
C GLN A 228 8.56 -4.74 15.40
N HIS A 229 8.15 -3.67 14.69
CA HIS A 229 7.97 -2.34 15.28
C HIS A 229 6.51 -1.89 15.39
N LEU A 230 5.59 -2.54 14.68
CA LEU A 230 4.15 -2.28 14.78
C LEU A 230 3.57 -3.10 15.94
N PRO A 231 2.73 -2.50 16.82
CA PRO A 231 2.20 -3.19 18.00
C PRO A 231 1.33 -4.42 17.69
N HIS A 232 0.57 -4.37 16.59
CA HIS A 232 -0.44 -5.38 16.23
C HIS A 232 -0.34 -5.79 14.78
N ALA A 233 0.82 -6.35 14.37
CA ALA A 233 1.08 -6.71 12.99
C ALA A 233 1.10 -8.23 12.76
N GLN A 234 0.54 -8.64 11.62
CA GLN A 234 0.68 -9.97 11.05
C GLN A 234 1.38 -9.85 9.68
N LEU A 235 2.49 -10.57 9.48
CA LEU A 235 3.21 -10.60 8.21
C LEU A 235 2.85 -11.85 7.40
N VAL A 236 2.52 -11.63 6.13
CA VAL A 236 2.30 -12.65 5.12
C VAL A 236 3.26 -12.43 3.96
N CYS A 237 3.93 -13.49 3.53
CA CYS A 237 4.82 -13.47 2.38
C CYS A 237 4.24 -14.32 1.25
N ILE A 238 3.81 -13.68 0.16
CA ILE A 238 3.24 -14.34 -1.02
C ILE A 238 4.36 -14.93 -1.87
N LYS A 239 4.29 -16.24 -2.11
CA LYS A 239 5.31 -16.97 -2.87
C LYS A 239 5.26 -16.61 -4.35
N GLN A 240 6.46 -16.47 -4.97
CA GLN A 240 6.64 -16.12 -6.38
C GLN A 240 6.06 -14.75 -6.77
N ALA A 241 5.62 -13.93 -5.82
CA ALA A 241 5.16 -12.58 -6.08
C ALA A 241 6.31 -11.57 -6.02
N ALA A 242 6.30 -10.59 -6.91
CA ALA A 242 7.16 -9.42 -6.89
C ALA A 242 6.50 -8.25 -6.13
N HIS A 243 6.70 -7.00 -6.59
CA HIS A 243 6.29 -5.80 -5.87
C HIS A 243 4.76 -5.54 -5.85
N ALA A 244 4.00 -6.13 -6.79
CA ALA A 244 2.56 -5.97 -6.87
C ALA A 244 1.79 -7.29 -6.67
N PRO A 245 1.86 -7.94 -5.49
CA PRO A 245 1.19 -9.23 -5.25
C PRO A 245 -0.33 -9.14 -5.40
N PHE A 246 -0.95 -7.99 -5.17
CA PHE A 246 -2.39 -7.77 -5.36
C PHE A 246 -2.82 -7.75 -6.85
N ILE A 247 -1.87 -7.74 -7.79
CA ILE A 247 -2.11 -7.93 -9.22
C ILE A 247 -1.81 -9.38 -9.60
N SER A 248 -0.59 -9.84 -9.36
CA SER A 248 -0.12 -11.17 -9.77
C SER A 248 -0.79 -12.32 -9.01
N HIS A 249 -1.22 -12.09 -7.78
CA HIS A 249 -1.85 -13.06 -6.88
C HIS A 249 -3.14 -12.47 -6.27
N ALA A 250 -3.95 -11.79 -7.10
CA ALA A 250 -5.09 -11.00 -6.68
C ALA A 250 -6.07 -11.78 -5.79
N ALA A 251 -6.41 -13.02 -6.16
CA ALA A 251 -7.32 -13.85 -5.39
C ALA A 251 -6.76 -14.20 -3.99
N GLU A 252 -5.47 -14.51 -3.88
CA GLU A 252 -4.82 -14.82 -2.60
C GLU A 252 -4.76 -13.59 -1.70
N VAL A 253 -4.34 -12.44 -2.26
CA VAL A 253 -4.30 -11.16 -1.52
C VAL A 253 -5.70 -10.76 -1.05
N ALA A 254 -6.73 -10.89 -1.90
CA ALA A 254 -8.11 -10.63 -1.52
C ALA A 254 -8.58 -11.51 -0.37
N GLN A 255 -8.22 -12.81 -0.34
CA GLN A 255 -8.55 -13.71 0.77
C GLN A 255 -7.89 -13.28 2.09
N TRP A 256 -6.62 -12.87 2.06
CA TRP A 256 -5.93 -12.37 3.25
C TRP A 256 -6.58 -11.07 3.76
N LEU A 257 -6.87 -10.14 2.85
CA LEU A 257 -7.53 -8.88 3.17
C LEU A 257 -8.92 -9.09 3.79
N GLN A 258 -9.75 -9.96 3.18
CA GLN A 258 -11.08 -10.30 3.71
C GLN A 258 -11.00 -10.93 5.10
N ARG A 259 -10.11 -11.90 5.30
CA ARG A 259 -9.91 -12.54 6.62
C ARG A 259 -9.51 -11.53 7.68
N HIS A 260 -8.60 -10.61 7.34
CA HIS A 260 -8.13 -9.56 8.24
C HIS A 260 -9.27 -8.62 8.64
N ILE A 261 -10.00 -8.08 7.66
CA ILE A 261 -11.10 -7.14 7.89
C ILE A 261 -12.21 -7.81 8.72
N VAL A 262 -12.66 -8.99 8.32
CA VAL A 262 -13.71 -9.74 9.07
C VAL A 262 -13.26 -10.06 10.50
N ALA A 263 -11.98 -10.39 10.71
CA ALA A 263 -11.48 -10.65 12.06
C ALA A 263 -11.51 -9.39 12.93
N VAL A 264 -11.16 -8.23 12.35
CA VAL A 264 -11.19 -6.94 13.07
C VAL A 264 -12.63 -6.52 13.37
N GLU A 265 -13.55 -6.59 12.40
CA GLU A 265 -14.96 -6.21 12.58
C GLU A 265 -15.68 -7.05 13.65
N ARG A 266 -15.20 -8.27 13.93
CA ARG A 266 -15.72 -9.10 15.03
C ARG A 266 -15.25 -8.67 16.41
N LEU A 267 -14.23 -7.82 16.49
CA LEU A 267 -13.66 -7.35 17.76
C LEU A 267 -14.28 -6.02 18.22
N ILE A 268 -14.89 -5.27 17.30
CA ILE A 268 -15.61 -4.02 17.54
C ILE A 268 -17.12 -4.26 17.58
#